data_3397b3c92daff6e7ea81626fa4069624
#
_entry.id   3397b3c92daff6e7ea81626fa4069624
#
_cell.length_a   1.000
_cell.length_b   1.000
_cell.length_c   1.000
_cell.angle_alpha   90.00
_cell.angle_beta   90.00
_cell.angle_gamma   90.00
#
_symmetry.space_group_name_H-M   'P 1'
#
loop_
_entity.id
_entity.type
_entity.pdbx_description
1 polymer ?
#
loop_
_entity_poly.entity_id
_entity_poly.type
_entity_poly.pdbx_seq_one_letter_code
_entity_poly.pdbx_strand_id
1 'polypeptide(L)'
;MRAGNVPFLVILMAVAGLAMFLPASHALVLGDHAEARAFFYSGVLLLMLTSLIAIATANHRPPNLARSHLAGLLGAYAILPLLFAVPFFIAVPDTTFGNAWFEMLSAFTTTGATIYDRPGRLGETLHLWRALVGWLGGFFVLLNAVAVLAPLNLGGTEVVSGRPPGRLVGGWIETAEPSERLVRHATALFPAYGGLTLLLWGALLTSGEPGLVALSYAMGTLSTSGIAPGWDFADAPMIRSGEVLVFVFFVVAITRRMIPGAVLVDRSRPLREDPEIVLAVMLMLSAPAMLILRHWLGSVDYVGGVPQFLQALWGSIFTTLSFMTTTGYVSGGWDVARGWSGLGSSGLILMGLAIVGGGVGTAAGGVTLLRVHALFSHSRRELERIVHPSSVGGGGTAGRRIRGEGAYVAWIFFMLFAISIAVTMLALALTGLGFEQAVIFSVAALSTTGPLAAVAGEAPIFWSDLGMVQKTILGFAMILGRIETLAILALFSPAAWWR
;
A
#
# COMPACT_ATOMS: atom_id res chain seq x y z
N MET A 1 -3.75 13.92 31.60
CA MET A 1 -4.82 13.20 30.87
C MET A 1 -4.32 11.82 30.52
N ARG A 2 -5.03 10.73 30.84
CA ARG A 2 -4.65 9.41 30.38
C ARG A 2 -4.96 9.33 28.87
N ALA A 3 -4.01 8.87 28.05
CA ALA A 3 -4.15 8.77 26.58
C ALA A 3 -5.38 7.94 26.13
N GLY A 4 -5.93 7.12 27.02
CA GLY A 4 -7.12 6.31 26.79
C GLY A 4 -8.44 7.10 26.63
N ASN A 5 -8.50 8.34 27.05
CA ASN A 5 -9.74 9.12 27.01
C ASN A 5 -9.86 10.05 25.79
N VAL A 6 -8.91 10.01 24.85
CA VAL A 6 -8.89 10.89 23.69
C VAL A 6 -9.27 10.08 22.44
N PRO A 7 -10.15 10.60 21.56
CA PRO A 7 -10.49 9.92 20.31
C PRO A 7 -9.25 9.62 19.46
N PHE A 8 -9.24 8.46 18.83
CA PHE A 8 -8.10 8.01 18.02
C PHE A 8 -7.66 9.00 16.93
N LEU A 9 -8.62 9.61 16.24
CA LEU A 9 -8.34 10.62 15.20
C LEU A 9 -7.54 11.82 15.74
N VAL A 10 -7.84 12.23 16.97
CA VAL A 10 -7.14 13.36 17.62
C VAL A 10 -5.68 13.02 17.91
N ILE A 11 -5.40 11.77 18.31
CA ILE A 11 -4.02 11.30 18.48
C ILE A 11 -3.27 11.32 17.13
N LEU A 12 -3.91 10.89 16.05
CA LEU A 12 -3.31 10.96 14.72
C LEU A 12 -3.05 12.39 14.25
N MET A 13 -3.97 13.32 14.53
CA MET A 13 -3.78 14.75 14.25
C MET A 13 -2.58 15.32 15.04
N ALA A 14 -2.39 14.90 16.29
CA ALA A 14 -1.22 15.30 17.08
C ALA A 14 0.09 14.77 16.46
N VAL A 15 0.12 13.51 16.05
CA VAL A 15 1.28 12.91 15.35
C VAL A 15 1.54 13.64 14.03
N ALA A 16 0.50 13.98 13.27
CA ALA A 16 0.62 14.76 12.04
C ALA A 16 1.23 16.14 12.27
N GLY A 17 0.77 16.87 13.30
CA GLY A 17 1.34 18.17 13.67
C GLY A 17 2.80 18.09 14.11
N LEU A 18 3.16 17.08 14.89
CA LEU A 18 4.55 16.84 15.28
C LEU A 18 5.44 16.47 14.09
N ALA A 19 4.93 15.67 13.15
CA ALA A 19 5.67 15.27 11.96
C ALA A 19 6.05 16.47 11.07
N MET A 20 5.27 17.56 11.07
CA MET A 20 5.56 18.78 10.28
C MET A 20 6.83 19.51 10.73
N PHE A 21 7.29 19.30 11.97
CA PHE A 21 8.54 19.93 12.44
C PHE A 21 9.80 19.31 11.80
N LEU A 22 9.71 18.08 11.30
CA LEU A 22 10.84 17.44 10.63
C LEU A 22 11.16 18.14 9.29
N PRO A 23 10.23 18.33 8.33
CA PRO A 23 10.50 19.12 7.14
C PRO A 23 10.77 20.60 7.47
N ALA A 24 10.17 21.18 8.52
CA ALA A 24 10.49 22.54 8.95
C ALA A 24 11.96 22.70 9.35
N SER A 25 12.50 21.75 10.11
CA SER A 25 13.92 21.75 10.50
C SER A 25 14.84 21.48 9.30
N HIS A 26 14.46 20.60 8.39
CA HIS A 26 15.21 20.31 7.15
C HIS A 26 15.31 21.57 6.26
N ALA A 27 14.17 22.24 5.99
CA ALA A 27 14.15 23.48 5.21
C ALA A 27 15.01 24.60 5.86
N LEU A 28 15.00 24.68 7.20
CA LEU A 28 15.82 25.64 7.92
C LEU A 28 17.32 25.37 7.73
N VAL A 29 17.74 24.12 7.72
CA VAL A 29 19.14 23.72 7.48
C VAL A 29 19.57 24.04 6.04
N LEU A 30 18.66 23.87 5.07
CA LEU A 30 18.91 24.23 3.66
C LEU A 30 18.86 25.75 3.40
N GLY A 31 18.43 26.56 4.40
CA GLY A 31 18.27 28.01 4.25
C GLY A 31 16.98 28.45 3.56
N ASP A 32 16.05 27.52 3.29
CA ASP A 32 14.73 27.85 2.75
C ASP A 32 13.76 28.25 3.86
N HIS A 33 13.83 29.54 4.20
CA HIS A 33 13.02 30.12 5.26
C HIS A 33 11.52 30.19 4.90
N ALA A 34 11.14 30.13 3.62
CA ALA A 34 9.75 30.17 3.21
C ALA A 34 9.07 28.81 3.48
N GLU A 35 9.69 27.73 3.02
CA GLU A 35 9.23 26.37 3.31
C GLU A 35 9.27 26.08 4.83
N ALA A 36 10.37 26.46 5.52
CA ALA A 36 10.50 26.27 6.96
C ALA A 36 9.33 26.89 7.74
N ARG A 37 8.95 28.14 7.40
CA ARG A 37 7.79 28.83 8.02
C ARG A 37 6.46 28.16 7.69
N ALA A 38 6.27 27.72 6.43
CA ALA A 38 5.05 27.04 6.01
C ALA A 38 4.79 25.77 6.85
N PHE A 39 5.80 24.94 7.03
CA PHE A 39 5.70 23.74 7.84
C PHE A 39 5.60 24.01 9.33
N PHE A 40 6.40 24.94 9.86
CA PHE A 40 6.42 25.29 11.28
C PHE A 40 5.07 25.82 11.75
N TYR A 41 4.54 26.86 11.07
CA TYR A 41 3.26 27.44 11.47
C TYR A 41 2.09 26.48 11.29
N SER A 42 2.08 25.69 10.22
CA SER A 42 1.06 24.65 10.03
C SER A 42 1.10 23.61 11.15
N GLY A 43 2.30 23.19 11.57
CA GLY A 43 2.47 22.27 12.69
C GLY A 43 1.97 22.82 14.01
N VAL A 44 2.34 24.07 14.34
CA VAL A 44 1.88 24.76 15.57
C VAL A 44 0.37 24.92 15.57
N LEU A 45 -0.21 25.43 14.48
CA LEU A 45 -1.67 25.62 14.36
C LEU A 45 -2.43 24.28 14.47
N LEU A 46 -1.92 23.24 13.84
CA LEU A 46 -2.53 21.91 13.93
C LEU A 46 -2.46 21.35 15.36
N LEU A 47 -1.34 21.51 16.07
CA LEU A 47 -1.21 21.10 17.47
C LEU A 47 -2.14 21.89 18.39
N MET A 48 -2.29 23.19 18.17
CA MET A 48 -3.26 24.02 18.90
C MET A 48 -4.70 23.53 18.68
N LEU A 49 -5.09 23.34 17.41
CA LEU A 49 -6.40 22.80 17.05
C LEU A 49 -6.64 21.42 17.68
N THR A 50 -5.66 20.56 17.57
CA THR A 50 -5.72 19.21 18.15
C THR A 50 -5.88 19.23 19.66
N SER A 51 -5.18 20.14 20.35
CA SER A 51 -5.30 20.32 21.79
C SER A 51 -6.69 20.80 22.21
N LEU A 52 -7.26 21.72 21.46
CA LEU A 52 -8.64 22.20 21.69
C LEU A 52 -9.66 21.07 21.51
N ILE A 53 -9.54 20.30 20.42
CA ILE A 53 -10.43 19.15 20.16
C ILE A 53 -10.24 18.08 21.24
N ALA A 54 -9.01 17.81 21.68
CA ALA A 54 -8.73 16.85 22.75
C ALA A 54 -9.41 17.25 24.07
N ILE A 55 -9.37 18.52 24.44
CA ILE A 55 -10.05 19.03 25.64
C ILE A 55 -11.58 18.90 25.48
N ALA A 56 -12.13 19.28 24.33
CA ALA A 56 -13.56 19.21 24.06
C ALA A 56 -14.12 17.78 24.06
N THR A 57 -13.29 16.79 23.69
CA THR A 57 -13.72 15.38 23.54
C THR A 57 -13.27 14.49 24.69
N ALA A 58 -12.56 14.99 25.70
CA ALA A 58 -11.94 14.21 26.79
C ALA A 58 -12.91 13.32 27.60
N ASN A 59 -14.19 13.66 27.66
CA ASN A 59 -15.21 12.93 28.39
C ASN A 59 -16.21 12.15 27.50
N HIS A 60 -15.99 12.16 26.18
CA HIS A 60 -16.89 11.51 25.24
C HIS A 60 -16.60 10.00 25.16
N ARG A 61 -17.58 9.17 25.54
CA ARG A 61 -17.49 7.70 25.39
C ARG A 61 -18.43 7.26 24.27
N PRO A 62 -17.89 6.67 23.18
CA PRO A 62 -18.76 6.20 22.10
C PRO A 62 -19.60 5.00 22.53
N PRO A 63 -20.91 4.97 22.19
CA PRO A 63 -21.82 3.89 22.60
C PRO A 63 -21.52 2.56 21.89
N ASN A 64 -20.90 2.60 20.71
CA ASN A 64 -20.52 1.41 19.94
C ASN A 64 -19.06 1.50 19.49
N LEU A 65 -18.22 0.69 20.12
CA LEU A 65 -16.77 0.68 19.94
C LEU A 65 -16.33 0.29 18.50
N ALA A 66 -16.89 -0.78 17.94
CA ALA A 66 -16.52 -1.25 16.61
C ALA A 66 -16.80 -0.21 15.52
N ARG A 67 -17.96 0.46 15.65
CA ARG A 67 -18.38 1.53 14.74
C ARG A 67 -17.50 2.77 14.86
N SER A 68 -17.16 3.15 16.11
CA SER A 68 -16.25 4.27 16.37
C SER A 68 -14.88 4.04 15.75
N HIS A 69 -14.37 2.80 15.74
CA HIS A 69 -13.11 2.43 15.11
C HIS A 69 -13.16 2.57 13.59
N LEU A 70 -14.19 1.99 12.94
CA LEU A 70 -14.32 2.08 11.49
C LEU A 70 -14.57 3.51 11.03
N ALA A 71 -15.37 4.28 11.78
CA ALA A 71 -15.59 5.70 11.51
C ALA A 71 -14.31 6.52 11.72
N GLY A 72 -13.53 6.22 12.75
CA GLY A 72 -12.21 6.84 12.98
C GLY A 72 -11.21 6.53 11.88
N LEU A 73 -11.22 5.30 11.36
CA LEU A 73 -10.39 4.88 10.24
C LEU A 73 -10.75 5.64 8.96
N LEU A 74 -12.04 5.70 8.61
CA LEU A 74 -12.53 6.46 7.46
C LEU A 74 -12.23 7.96 7.62
N GLY A 75 -12.48 8.50 8.83
CA GLY A 75 -12.18 9.88 9.17
C GLY A 75 -10.70 10.23 9.04
N ALA A 76 -9.80 9.31 9.39
CA ALA A 76 -8.36 9.51 9.22
C ALA A 76 -7.98 9.68 7.74
N TYR A 77 -8.47 8.80 6.86
CA TYR A 77 -8.20 8.93 5.42
C TYR A 77 -8.89 10.14 4.76
N ALA A 78 -9.99 10.63 5.33
CA ALA A 78 -10.66 11.83 4.81
C ALA A 78 -9.99 13.12 5.31
N ILE A 79 -9.61 13.19 6.59
CA ILE A 79 -9.20 14.44 7.25
C ILE A 79 -7.69 14.65 7.20
N LEU A 80 -6.87 13.61 7.48
CA LEU A 80 -5.41 13.80 7.54
C LEU A 80 -4.80 14.28 6.23
N PRO A 81 -5.18 13.79 5.05
CA PRO A 81 -4.65 14.31 3.80
C PRO A 81 -4.94 15.81 3.58
N LEU A 82 -6.10 16.28 4.04
CA LEU A 82 -6.42 17.72 3.99
C LEU A 82 -5.47 18.54 4.87
N LEU A 83 -5.17 18.03 6.07
CA LEU A 83 -4.25 18.68 7.00
C LEU A 83 -2.80 18.65 6.48
N PHE A 84 -2.37 17.54 5.90
CA PHE A 84 -1.06 17.42 5.27
C PHE A 84 -0.90 18.31 4.03
N ALA A 85 -2.01 18.57 3.32
CA ALA A 85 -2.02 19.43 2.14
C ALA A 85 -1.78 20.91 2.48
N VAL A 86 -2.09 21.37 3.68
CA VAL A 86 -1.96 22.80 4.06
C VAL A 86 -0.51 23.29 3.91
N PRO A 87 0.50 22.71 4.58
CA PRO A 87 1.88 23.19 4.43
C PRO A 87 2.40 22.97 3.00
N PHE A 88 2.00 21.90 2.33
CA PHE A 88 2.40 21.63 0.95
C PHE A 88 1.86 22.70 -0.02
N PHE A 89 0.58 23.08 0.11
CA PHE A 89 -0.05 24.16 -0.67
C PHE A 89 0.63 25.50 -0.47
N ILE A 90 0.99 25.82 0.77
CA ILE A 90 1.66 27.11 1.09
C ILE A 90 3.09 27.12 0.52
N ALA A 91 3.78 25.98 0.51
CA ALA A 91 5.16 25.86 0.06
C ALA A 91 5.31 25.81 -1.46
N VAL A 92 4.27 25.39 -2.22
CA VAL A 92 4.29 25.30 -3.69
C VAL A 92 3.43 26.41 -4.31
N PRO A 93 4.01 27.55 -4.79
CA PRO A 93 3.25 28.70 -5.21
C PRO A 93 2.27 28.47 -6.38
N ASP A 94 2.63 27.57 -7.30
CA ASP A 94 1.89 27.35 -8.56
C ASP A 94 0.93 26.16 -8.50
N THR A 95 0.55 25.71 -7.30
CA THR A 95 -0.37 24.58 -7.14
C THR A 95 -1.74 25.04 -6.64
N THR A 96 -2.77 24.25 -6.89
CA THR A 96 -4.09 24.43 -6.28
C THR A 96 -4.20 23.59 -5.02
N PHE A 97 -5.06 24.00 -4.07
CA PHE A 97 -5.30 23.19 -2.87
C PHE A 97 -5.80 21.75 -3.21
N GLY A 98 -6.60 21.63 -4.28
CA GLY A 98 -7.05 20.31 -4.76
C GLY A 98 -5.90 19.41 -5.24
N ASN A 99 -4.90 19.98 -5.90
CA ASN A 99 -3.70 19.27 -6.30
C ASN A 99 -2.85 18.87 -5.08
N ALA A 100 -2.66 19.78 -4.13
CA ALA A 100 -1.95 19.49 -2.87
C ALA A 100 -2.66 18.39 -2.06
N TRP A 101 -4.01 18.44 -2.00
CA TRP A 101 -4.80 17.39 -1.37
C TRP A 101 -4.64 16.04 -2.06
N PHE A 102 -4.71 16.00 -3.39
CA PHE A 102 -4.54 14.75 -4.14
C PHE A 102 -3.16 14.13 -3.91
N GLU A 103 -2.10 14.94 -3.93
CA GLU A 103 -0.73 14.51 -3.68
C GLU A 103 -0.56 13.92 -2.26
N MET A 104 -1.10 14.61 -1.25
CA MET A 104 -1.03 14.15 0.13
C MET A 104 -1.95 12.95 0.40
N LEU A 105 -3.10 12.87 -0.26
CA LEU A 105 -3.97 11.69 -0.20
C LEU A 105 -3.28 10.47 -0.82
N SER A 106 -2.70 10.64 -2.01
CA SER A 106 -1.92 9.59 -2.68
C SER A 106 -0.75 9.13 -1.82
N ALA A 107 -0.02 10.04 -1.20
CA ALA A 107 1.06 9.70 -0.29
C ALA A 107 0.54 8.94 0.94
N PHE A 108 -0.48 9.45 1.63
CA PHE A 108 -1.01 8.85 2.86
C PHE A 108 -1.71 7.50 2.63
N THR A 109 -2.36 7.33 1.48
CA THR A 109 -2.89 6.00 1.07
C THR A 109 -1.80 5.05 0.57
N THR A 110 -0.55 5.49 0.58
CA THR A 110 0.62 4.78 0.04
C THR A 110 0.45 4.35 -1.43
N THR A 111 -0.30 5.14 -2.19
CA THR A 111 -0.51 4.90 -3.63
C THR A 111 0.71 5.35 -4.45
N GLY A 112 1.36 6.45 -4.06
CA GLY A 112 2.55 6.97 -4.75
C GLY A 112 2.26 7.58 -6.13
N ALA A 113 1.00 7.85 -6.44
CA ALA A 113 0.61 8.63 -7.61
C ALA A 113 1.07 10.08 -7.43
N THR A 114 1.69 10.68 -8.43
CA THR A 114 2.14 12.07 -8.38
C THR A 114 1.69 12.85 -9.60
N ILE A 115 1.31 14.10 -9.36
CA ILE A 115 1.01 15.06 -10.41
C ILE A 115 2.24 15.89 -10.83
N TYR A 116 3.38 15.64 -10.21
CA TYR A 116 4.64 16.32 -10.48
C TYR A 116 5.55 15.40 -11.29
N ASP A 117 5.34 15.34 -12.61
CA ASP A 117 6.08 14.46 -13.52
C ASP A 117 7.57 14.84 -13.63
N ARG A 118 7.90 16.11 -13.32
CA ARG A 118 9.28 16.59 -13.27
C ARG A 118 9.74 16.72 -11.83
N PRO A 119 10.61 15.84 -11.36
CA PRO A 119 11.06 15.83 -9.97
C PRO A 119 11.69 17.15 -9.50
N GLY A 120 12.48 17.79 -10.36
CA GLY A 120 13.13 19.06 -10.06
C GLY A 120 12.18 20.27 -9.85
N ARG A 121 10.85 20.08 -10.04
CA ARG A 121 9.86 21.11 -9.72
C ARG A 121 9.61 21.24 -8.22
N LEU A 122 9.86 20.20 -7.45
CA LEU A 122 9.69 20.21 -5.99
C LEU A 122 11.05 20.35 -5.31
N GLY A 123 11.11 21.14 -4.24
CA GLY A 123 12.29 21.21 -3.38
C GLY A 123 12.54 19.92 -2.60
N GLU A 124 13.76 19.74 -2.12
CA GLU A 124 14.15 18.56 -1.34
C GLU A 124 13.27 18.35 -0.10
N THR A 125 12.89 19.41 0.58
CA THR A 125 12.00 19.37 1.75
C THR A 125 10.60 18.84 1.40
N LEU A 126 10.08 19.19 0.22
CA LEU A 126 8.78 18.72 -0.24
C LEU A 126 8.82 17.24 -0.63
N HIS A 127 9.92 16.75 -1.21
CA HIS A 127 10.15 15.32 -1.41
C HIS A 127 10.23 14.57 -0.08
N LEU A 128 10.93 15.11 0.90
CA LEU A 128 10.99 14.55 2.26
C LEU A 128 9.58 14.48 2.87
N TRP A 129 8.77 15.54 2.71
CA TRP A 129 7.41 15.57 3.24
C TRP A 129 6.52 14.49 2.60
N ARG A 130 6.56 14.34 1.28
CA ARG A 130 5.82 13.28 0.56
C ARG A 130 6.22 11.89 1.05
N ALA A 131 7.53 11.63 1.16
CA ALA A 131 8.05 10.36 1.64
C ALA A 131 7.63 10.10 3.10
N LEU A 132 7.68 11.11 3.96
CA LEU A 132 7.28 11.01 5.37
C LEU A 132 5.77 10.76 5.52
N VAL A 133 4.93 11.45 4.75
CA VAL A 133 3.46 11.21 4.75
C VAL A 133 3.16 9.79 4.26
N GLY A 134 3.84 9.32 3.21
CA GLY A 134 3.73 7.94 2.74
C GLY A 134 4.17 6.91 3.79
N TRP A 135 5.26 7.19 4.50
CA TRP A 135 5.77 6.35 5.57
C TRP A 135 4.81 6.26 6.76
N LEU A 136 4.24 7.41 7.19
CA LEU A 136 3.20 7.47 8.21
C LEU A 136 1.93 6.73 7.76
N GLY A 137 1.56 6.85 6.49
CA GLY A 137 0.44 6.13 5.89
C GLY A 137 0.65 4.61 5.94
N GLY A 138 1.83 4.11 5.57
CA GLY A 138 2.19 2.70 5.67
C GLY A 138 2.16 2.17 7.10
N PHE A 139 2.72 2.92 8.06
CA PHE A 139 2.61 2.58 9.47
C PHE A 139 1.15 2.55 9.95
N PHE A 140 0.34 3.51 9.50
CA PHE A 140 -1.09 3.55 9.82
C PHE A 140 -1.85 2.34 9.29
N VAL A 141 -1.54 1.88 8.07
CA VAL A 141 -2.12 0.65 7.50
C VAL A 141 -1.76 -0.57 8.35
N LEU A 142 -0.48 -0.75 8.70
CA LEU A 142 -0.02 -1.86 9.54
C LEU A 142 -0.70 -1.85 10.92
N LEU A 143 -0.78 -0.68 11.53
CA LEU A 143 -1.44 -0.49 12.82
C LEU A 143 -2.93 -0.85 12.75
N ASN A 144 -3.63 -0.42 11.70
CA ASN A 144 -5.03 -0.76 11.51
C ASN A 144 -5.25 -2.24 11.23
N ALA A 145 -4.38 -2.88 10.45
CA ALA A 145 -4.46 -4.30 10.18
C ALA A 145 -4.42 -5.12 11.47
N VAL A 146 -3.54 -4.77 12.43
CA VAL A 146 -3.37 -5.50 13.69
C VAL A 146 -4.39 -5.07 14.75
N ALA A 147 -4.64 -3.77 14.91
CA ALA A 147 -5.40 -3.23 16.03
C ALA A 147 -6.92 -3.12 15.77
N VAL A 148 -7.33 -2.98 14.50
CA VAL A 148 -8.73 -2.75 14.10
C VAL A 148 -9.28 -3.91 13.29
N LEU A 149 -8.64 -4.25 12.16
CA LEU A 149 -9.20 -5.20 11.20
C LEU A 149 -9.09 -6.65 11.69
N ALA A 150 -7.94 -7.06 12.23
CA ALA A 150 -7.76 -8.44 12.71
C ALA A 150 -8.72 -8.83 13.84
N PRO A 151 -8.97 -7.99 14.88
CA PRO A 151 -9.99 -8.28 15.88
C PRO A 151 -11.41 -8.35 15.34
N LEU A 152 -11.74 -7.58 14.31
CA LEU A 152 -13.04 -7.64 13.60
C LEU A 152 -13.12 -8.79 12.59
N ASN A 153 -12.05 -9.59 12.50
CA ASN A 153 -11.93 -10.65 11.51
C ASN A 153 -12.10 -10.15 10.08
N LEU A 154 -11.43 -9.06 9.77
CA LEU A 154 -11.32 -8.39 8.46
C LEU A 154 -9.84 -8.30 8.06
N GLY A 155 -9.54 -7.79 6.87
CA GLY A 155 -8.15 -7.56 6.46
C GLY A 155 -7.42 -8.82 6.02
N GLY A 156 -8.14 -9.88 5.56
CA GLY A 156 -7.55 -11.17 5.18
C GLY A 156 -7.42 -12.17 6.33
N THR A 157 -7.62 -11.76 7.57
CA THR A 157 -7.57 -12.67 8.75
C THR A 157 -8.74 -13.66 8.78
N GLU A 158 -9.86 -13.31 8.15
CA GLU A 158 -11.03 -14.16 7.96
C GLU A 158 -10.70 -15.46 7.21
N VAL A 159 -9.76 -15.41 6.29
CA VAL A 159 -9.31 -16.58 5.53
C VAL A 159 -8.67 -17.63 6.43
N VAL A 160 -7.92 -17.19 7.44
CA VAL A 160 -7.20 -18.08 8.37
C VAL A 160 -8.07 -18.50 9.54
N SER A 161 -8.90 -17.59 10.07
CA SER A 161 -9.76 -17.85 11.23
C SER A 161 -10.91 -18.79 10.90
N GLY A 162 -11.37 -18.81 9.64
CA GLY A 162 -12.56 -19.54 9.19
C GLY A 162 -13.85 -19.12 9.91
N ARG A 163 -13.93 -17.85 10.35
CA ARG A 163 -15.11 -17.27 11.01
C ARG A 163 -15.70 -16.16 10.14
N PRO A 164 -17.01 -15.91 10.22
CA PRO A 164 -17.64 -14.81 9.49
C PRO A 164 -17.01 -13.45 9.82
N PRO A 165 -16.91 -12.54 8.83
CA PRO A 165 -16.45 -11.17 9.05
C PRO A 165 -17.31 -10.43 10.08
N GLY A 166 -16.68 -9.55 10.85
CA GLY A 166 -17.36 -8.74 11.88
C GLY A 166 -17.65 -9.46 13.21
N ARG A 167 -17.33 -10.75 13.33
CA ARG A 167 -17.45 -11.49 14.59
C ARG A 167 -16.14 -11.40 15.37
N LEU A 168 -16.18 -10.86 16.58
CA LEU A 168 -15.02 -10.70 17.45
C LEU A 168 -14.30 -12.04 17.71
N VAL A 169 -12.98 -12.04 17.56
CA VAL A 169 -12.13 -13.20 17.80
C VAL A 169 -11.61 -13.14 19.24
N GLY A 170 -12.27 -13.89 20.13
CA GLY A 170 -11.82 -14.14 21.51
C GLY A 170 -12.28 -13.11 22.56
N GLY A 171 -12.56 -13.59 23.77
CA GLY A 171 -13.10 -12.82 24.90
C GLY A 171 -12.17 -11.76 25.53
N TRP A 172 -11.02 -11.45 24.91
CA TRP A 172 -10.04 -10.45 25.38
C TRP A 172 -10.38 -9.02 24.90
N ILE A 173 -11.39 -8.84 24.06
CA ILE A 173 -11.67 -7.58 23.37
C ILE A 173 -12.65 -6.70 24.13
N GLU A 174 -13.38 -7.26 25.09
CA GLU A 174 -14.44 -6.53 25.81
C GLU A 174 -13.96 -5.50 26.85
N THR A 175 -12.68 -5.53 27.25
CA THR A 175 -12.23 -4.78 28.44
C THR A 175 -11.26 -3.63 28.20
N ALA A 176 -10.63 -3.52 27.02
CA ALA A 176 -9.66 -2.45 26.75
C ALA A 176 -10.25 -1.35 25.85
N GLU A 177 -10.10 -0.09 26.27
CA GLU A 177 -10.49 1.07 25.45
C GLU A 177 -9.73 1.08 24.10
N PRO A 178 -10.40 1.51 23.02
CA PRO A 178 -9.85 1.47 21.65
C PRO A 178 -8.52 2.19 21.49
N SER A 179 -8.43 3.39 22.05
CA SER A 179 -7.23 4.22 22.00
C SER A 179 -6.06 3.60 22.72
N GLU A 180 -6.30 2.94 23.86
CA GLU A 180 -5.25 2.26 24.63
C GLU A 180 -4.69 1.05 23.88
N ARG A 181 -5.57 0.29 23.21
CA ARG A 181 -5.15 -0.85 22.37
C ARG A 181 -4.32 -0.39 21.18
N LEU A 182 -4.74 0.68 20.50
CA LEU A 182 -3.99 1.25 19.36
C LEU A 182 -2.62 1.78 19.81
N VAL A 183 -2.55 2.51 20.91
CA VAL A 183 -1.28 3.00 21.45
C VAL A 183 -0.36 1.82 21.82
N ARG A 184 -0.88 0.78 22.47
CA ARG A 184 -0.10 -0.42 22.81
C ARG A 184 0.45 -1.14 21.57
N HIS A 185 -0.36 -1.31 20.51
CA HIS A 185 0.12 -1.91 19.27
C HIS A 185 1.08 -0.98 18.52
N ALA A 186 0.84 0.34 18.54
CA ALA A 186 1.75 1.31 17.95
C ALA A 186 3.13 1.27 18.60
N THR A 187 3.20 1.25 19.94
CA THR A 187 4.48 1.16 20.68
C THR A 187 5.21 -0.16 20.44
N ALA A 188 4.50 -1.24 20.16
CA ALA A 188 5.10 -2.54 19.82
C ALA A 188 5.59 -2.62 18.37
N LEU A 189 4.87 -2.00 17.42
CA LEU A 189 5.17 -2.05 15.98
C LEU A 189 6.20 -1.00 15.56
N PHE A 190 6.15 0.21 16.14
CA PHE A 190 6.97 1.35 15.72
C PHE A 190 8.49 1.06 15.80
N PRO A 191 9.04 0.44 16.85
CA PRO A 191 10.48 0.15 16.90
C PRO A 191 10.95 -0.78 15.79
N ALA A 192 10.14 -1.77 15.42
CA ALA A 192 10.47 -2.68 14.31
C ALA A 192 10.35 -1.98 12.95
N TYR A 193 9.27 -1.24 12.71
CA TYR A 193 9.04 -0.51 11.47
C TYR A 193 10.09 0.59 11.26
N GLY A 194 10.33 1.41 12.27
CA GLY A 194 11.36 2.45 12.25
C GLY A 194 12.77 1.87 12.18
N GLY A 195 13.07 0.80 12.94
CA GLY A 195 14.35 0.11 12.93
C GLY A 195 14.70 -0.49 11.56
N LEU A 196 13.74 -1.15 10.91
CA LEU A 196 13.91 -1.66 9.54
C LEU A 196 14.11 -0.53 8.53
N THR A 197 13.41 0.60 8.68
CA THR A 197 13.60 1.79 7.83
C THR A 197 15.01 2.35 7.99
N LEU A 198 15.48 2.51 9.23
CA LEU A 198 16.84 3.01 9.51
C LEU A 198 17.92 2.04 9.02
N LEU A 199 17.68 0.74 9.13
CA LEU A 199 18.60 -0.30 8.65
C LEU A 199 18.72 -0.23 7.12
N LEU A 200 17.61 -0.16 6.40
CA LEU A 200 17.63 -0.03 4.95
C LEU A 200 18.24 1.31 4.53
N TRP A 201 17.90 2.41 5.21
CA TRP A 201 18.53 3.72 4.94
C TRP A 201 20.06 3.67 5.11
N GLY A 202 20.56 3.13 6.22
CA GLY A 202 22.00 2.96 6.44
C GLY A 202 22.66 2.08 5.38
N ALA A 203 22.01 0.98 4.97
CA ALA A 203 22.49 0.10 3.92
C ALA A 203 22.55 0.82 2.55
N LEU A 204 21.54 1.63 2.19
CA LEU A 204 21.55 2.43 0.96
C LEU A 204 22.62 3.53 0.99
N LEU A 205 22.86 4.16 2.14
CA LEU A 205 23.96 5.12 2.29
C LEU A 205 25.34 4.46 2.03
N THR A 206 25.53 3.24 2.54
CA THR A 206 26.79 2.50 2.29
C THR A 206 26.94 2.04 0.84
N SER A 207 25.85 1.94 0.08
CA SER A 207 25.89 1.67 -1.36
C SER A 207 26.19 2.90 -2.22
N GLY A 208 26.27 4.09 -1.60
CA GLY A 208 26.65 5.34 -2.26
C GLY A 208 25.47 6.25 -2.64
N GLU A 209 24.25 5.91 -2.21
CA GLU A 209 23.07 6.74 -2.50
C GLU A 209 23.09 8.06 -1.70
N PRO A 210 22.63 9.18 -2.28
CA PRO A 210 22.48 10.45 -1.56
C PRO A 210 21.55 10.31 -0.36
N GLY A 211 21.84 11.00 0.74
CA GLY A 211 21.17 10.82 2.03
C GLY A 211 19.64 10.93 2.00
N LEU A 212 19.11 11.94 1.30
CA LEU A 212 17.65 12.14 1.16
C LEU A 212 17.02 11.09 0.23
N VAL A 213 17.70 10.76 -0.87
CA VAL A 213 17.25 9.73 -1.82
C VAL A 213 17.18 8.37 -1.13
N ALA A 214 18.25 7.98 -0.44
CA ALA A 214 18.33 6.75 0.35
C ALA A 214 17.20 6.67 1.40
N LEU A 215 16.92 7.79 2.11
CA LEU A 215 15.85 7.87 3.10
C LEU A 215 14.47 7.70 2.45
N SER A 216 14.23 8.37 1.32
CA SER A 216 12.97 8.29 0.59
C SER A 216 12.71 6.87 0.09
N TYR A 217 13.71 6.20 -0.48
CA TYR A 217 13.60 4.80 -0.89
C TYR A 217 13.38 3.85 0.29
N ALA A 218 14.06 4.06 1.42
CA ALA A 218 13.85 3.26 2.61
C ALA A 218 12.42 3.41 3.15
N MET A 219 11.92 4.66 3.25
CA MET A 219 10.55 4.96 3.65
C MET A 219 9.53 4.37 2.67
N GLY A 220 9.73 4.58 1.36
CA GLY A 220 8.83 4.10 0.30
C GLY A 220 8.78 2.57 0.20
N THR A 221 9.89 1.88 0.44
CA THR A 221 9.95 0.41 0.44
C THR A 221 9.18 -0.18 1.61
N LEU A 222 9.41 0.30 2.84
CA LEU A 222 8.74 -0.22 4.04
C LEU A 222 7.25 0.11 4.08
N SER A 223 6.86 1.27 3.55
CA SER A 223 5.46 1.69 3.42
C SER A 223 4.77 1.15 2.18
N THR A 224 5.51 0.54 1.24
CA THR A 224 5.04 0.17 -0.10
C THR A 224 4.42 1.33 -0.89
N SER A 225 4.85 2.57 -0.61
CA SER A 225 4.27 3.76 -1.26
C SER A 225 4.90 4.08 -2.61
N GLY A 226 6.07 3.53 -2.93
CA GLY A 226 6.77 3.81 -4.18
C GLY A 226 7.18 5.27 -4.36
N ILE A 227 7.10 6.09 -3.30
CA ILE A 227 7.45 7.50 -3.37
C ILE A 227 8.97 7.62 -3.43
N ALA A 228 9.45 8.14 -4.56
CA ALA A 228 10.85 8.46 -4.77
C ALA A 228 10.98 9.93 -5.16
N PRO A 229 12.13 10.59 -4.89
CA PRO A 229 12.35 11.98 -5.27
C PRO A 229 12.64 12.16 -6.77
N GLY A 230 12.17 11.23 -7.59
CA GLY A 230 12.24 11.28 -9.05
C GLY A 230 13.57 10.83 -9.66
N TRP A 231 14.35 10.16 -8.90
CA TRP A 231 15.52 9.46 -9.35
C TRP A 231 15.11 8.00 -9.51
N ASP A 232 14.62 7.65 -10.69
CA ASP A 232 14.40 6.25 -11.03
C ASP A 232 15.76 5.54 -10.97
N PHE A 233 15.77 4.31 -10.49
CA PHE A 233 16.94 3.44 -10.59
C PHE A 233 17.44 3.30 -12.05
N ALA A 234 16.68 3.80 -13.02
CA ALA A 234 17.04 3.82 -14.44
C ALA A 234 18.21 4.76 -14.79
N ASP A 235 18.38 5.87 -14.07
CA ASP A 235 19.27 6.97 -14.49
C ASP A 235 20.70 6.94 -13.91
N ALA A 236 21.01 6.02 -12.99
CA ALA A 236 22.32 5.98 -12.35
C ALA A 236 23.00 4.60 -12.40
N PRO A 237 24.23 4.50 -12.91
CA PRO A 237 24.94 3.23 -13.07
C PRO A 237 25.36 2.55 -11.75
N MET A 238 25.31 3.22 -10.61
CA MET A 238 25.68 2.67 -9.30
C MET A 238 24.55 1.94 -8.56
N ILE A 239 23.33 2.04 -9.01
CA ILE A 239 22.08 1.67 -8.35
C ILE A 239 21.81 0.17 -8.29
N ARG A 240 22.53 -0.67 -8.98
CA ARG A 240 22.33 -2.13 -8.92
C ARG A 240 22.45 -2.69 -7.49
N SER A 241 23.37 -2.13 -6.67
CA SER A 241 23.48 -2.52 -5.26
C SER A 241 22.29 -2.04 -4.42
N GLY A 242 21.78 -0.82 -4.66
CA GLY A 242 20.59 -0.28 -4.04
C GLY A 242 19.32 -1.08 -4.41
N GLU A 243 19.17 -1.47 -5.69
CA GLU A 243 18.07 -2.34 -6.12
C GLU A 243 18.08 -3.68 -5.37
N VAL A 244 19.25 -4.31 -5.19
CA VAL A 244 19.36 -5.59 -4.45
C VAL A 244 18.95 -5.41 -3.00
N LEU A 245 19.36 -4.31 -2.35
CA LEU A 245 18.97 -4.02 -0.98
C LEU A 245 17.46 -3.82 -0.86
N VAL A 246 16.86 -3.00 -1.71
CA VAL A 246 15.40 -2.78 -1.74
C VAL A 246 14.66 -4.10 -2.00
N PHE A 247 15.13 -4.91 -2.95
CA PHE A 247 14.55 -6.22 -3.27
C PHE A 247 14.47 -7.15 -2.06
N VAL A 248 15.52 -7.21 -1.25
CA VAL A 248 15.52 -8.02 -0.02
C VAL A 248 14.46 -7.54 0.96
N PHE A 249 14.26 -6.23 1.07
CA PHE A 249 13.27 -5.65 1.99
C PHE A 249 11.83 -5.80 1.51
N PHE A 250 11.56 -6.08 0.23
CA PHE A 250 10.20 -6.40 -0.23
C PHE A 250 9.60 -7.61 0.48
N VAL A 251 10.40 -8.47 1.10
CA VAL A 251 9.90 -9.59 1.90
C VAL A 251 8.95 -9.15 3.02
N VAL A 252 9.13 -7.95 3.55
CA VAL A 252 8.25 -7.37 4.59
C VAL A 252 6.84 -7.12 4.06
N ALA A 253 6.70 -6.85 2.76
CA ALA A 253 5.41 -6.66 2.09
C ALA A 253 4.78 -7.97 1.59
N ILE A 254 5.52 -9.09 1.61
CA ILE A 254 5.04 -10.39 1.15
C ILE A 254 4.43 -11.19 2.30
N THR A 255 5.01 -11.14 3.50
CA THR A 255 4.56 -11.96 4.62
C THR A 255 4.44 -11.20 5.92
N ARG A 256 3.30 -11.41 6.59
CA ARG A 256 3.02 -10.87 7.93
C ARG A 256 3.94 -11.42 9.03
N ARG A 257 4.69 -12.50 8.78
CA ARG A 257 5.61 -13.10 9.77
C ARG A 257 6.72 -12.17 10.19
N MET A 258 7.08 -11.22 9.35
CA MET A 258 8.09 -10.21 9.62
C MET A 258 7.57 -9.07 10.52
N ILE A 259 6.24 -9.00 10.75
CA ILE A 259 5.61 -7.94 11.53
C ILE A 259 5.43 -8.41 12.98
N PRO A 260 6.00 -7.70 13.98
CA PRO A 260 5.78 -8.00 15.39
C PRO A 260 4.30 -7.83 15.76
N GLY A 261 3.76 -8.78 16.54
CA GLY A 261 2.36 -8.72 16.97
C GLY A 261 1.32 -9.11 15.92
N ALA A 262 1.74 -9.57 14.74
CA ALA A 262 0.81 -10.07 13.72
C ALA A 262 -0.02 -11.24 14.27
N VAL A 263 -1.33 -11.16 14.05
CA VAL A 263 -2.32 -12.12 14.56
C VAL A 263 -2.34 -13.37 13.69
N LEU A 264 -2.58 -14.55 14.31
CA LEU A 264 -2.74 -15.85 13.64
C LEU A 264 -1.50 -16.30 12.83
N VAL A 265 -0.31 -15.96 13.30
CA VAL A 265 0.94 -16.42 12.71
C VAL A 265 1.39 -17.71 13.38
N ASP A 266 1.44 -18.80 12.64
CA ASP A 266 2.08 -20.04 13.06
C ASP A 266 3.60 -19.95 12.83
N ARG A 267 4.34 -19.57 13.86
CA ARG A 267 5.80 -19.42 13.78
C ARG A 267 6.55 -20.76 13.81
N SER A 268 5.84 -21.86 14.09
CA SER A 268 6.46 -23.20 14.15
C SER A 268 6.79 -23.77 12.77
N ARG A 269 6.09 -23.30 11.73
CA ARG A 269 6.32 -23.77 10.36
C ARG A 269 7.49 -23.03 9.70
N PRO A 270 8.32 -23.69 8.88
CA PRO A 270 9.37 -23.03 8.12
C PRO A 270 8.79 -22.03 7.10
N LEU A 271 9.54 -20.98 6.76
CA LEU A 271 9.11 -19.93 5.80
C LEU A 271 8.77 -20.52 4.43
N ARG A 272 9.45 -21.56 3.99
CA ARG A 272 9.22 -22.26 2.70
C ARG A 272 7.84 -22.93 2.60
N GLU A 273 7.16 -23.15 3.71
CA GLU A 273 5.81 -23.74 3.75
C GLU A 273 4.71 -22.67 3.87
N ASP A 274 5.11 -21.39 3.93
CA ASP A 274 4.16 -20.28 3.98
C ASP A 274 3.50 -20.10 2.61
N PRO A 275 2.17 -20.23 2.49
CA PRO A 275 1.48 -20.13 1.21
C PRO A 275 1.64 -18.76 0.55
N GLU A 276 1.83 -17.68 1.33
CA GLU A 276 2.08 -16.33 0.81
C GLU A 276 3.44 -16.27 0.11
N ILE A 277 4.48 -16.82 0.73
CA ILE A 277 5.85 -16.83 0.17
C ILE A 277 5.92 -17.72 -1.08
N VAL A 278 5.33 -18.94 -1.00
CA VAL A 278 5.34 -19.87 -2.15
C VAL A 278 4.65 -19.24 -3.36
N LEU A 279 3.46 -18.66 -3.16
CA LEU A 279 2.72 -18.01 -4.24
C LEU A 279 3.47 -16.78 -4.76
N ALA A 280 4.07 -15.98 -3.88
CA ALA A 280 4.87 -14.82 -4.27
C ALA A 280 6.05 -15.21 -5.16
N VAL A 281 6.80 -16.25 -4.79
CA VAL A 281 7.93 -16.73 -5.60
C VAL A 281 7.45 -17.27 -6.95
N MET A 282 6.34 -18.01 -6.99
CA MET A 282 5.77 -18.51 -8.24
C MET A 282 5.37 -17.36 -9.18
N LEU A 283 4.70 -16.33 -8.65
CA LEU A 283 4.28 -15.18 -9.44
C LEU A 283 5.48 -14.31 -9.86
N MET A 284 6.43 -14.09 -8.96
CA MET A 284 7.67 -13.37 -9.26
C MET A 284 8.45 -13.98 -10.42
N LEU A 285 8.48 -15.31 -10.52
CA LEU A 285 9.18 -16.01 -11.59
C LEU A 285 8.34 -16.13 -12.87
N SER A 286 7.02 -15.97 -12.80
CA SER A 286 6.12 -16.14 -13.96
C SER A 286 6.35 -15.08 -15.04
N ALA A 287 6.53 -13.79 -14.65
CA ALA A 287 6.72 -12.72 -15.63
C ALA A 287 8.05 -12.84 -16.38
N PRO A 288 9.22 -13.03 -15.72
CA PRO A 288 10.47 -13.33 -16.44
C PRO A 288 10.35 -14.56 -17.35
N ALA A 289 9.71 -15.64 -16.87
CA ALA A 289 9.50 -16.83 -17.67
C ALA A 289 8.67 -16.55 -18.94
N MET A 290 7.59 -15.74 -18.81
CA MET A 290 6.79 -15.32 -19.97
C MET A 290 7.58 -14.45 -20.96
N LEU A 291 8.40 -13.53 -20.47
CA LEU A 291 9.24 -12.68 -21.31
C LEU A 291 10.30 -13.49 -22.06
N ILE A 292 10.93 -14.46 -21.38
CA ILE A 292 11.90 -15.39 -21.97
C ILE A 292 11.21 -16.27 -23.03
N LEU A 293 10.07 -16.85 -22.69
CA LEU A 293 9.31 -17.70 -23.62
C LEU A 293 8.89 -16.90 -24.88
N ARG A 294 8.45 -15.65 -24.70
CA ARG A 294 8.07 -14.78 -25.80
C ARG A 294 9.26 -14.45 -26.73
N HIS A 295 10.43 -14.16 -26.16
CA HIS A 295 11.66 -13.95 -26.94
C HIS A 295 11.98 -15.15 -27.83
N TRP A 296 11.95 -16.34 -27.24
CA TRP A 296 12.26 -17.60 -27.95
C TRP A 296 11.24 -17.95 -29.04
N LEU A 297 9.94 -17.86 -28.72
CA LEU A 297 8.87 -18.19 -29.65
C LEU A 297 8.67 -17.10 -30.72
N GLY A 298 8.97 -15.87 -30.38
CA GLY A 298 8.75 -14.73 -31.27
C GLY A 298 9.87 -14.49 -32.27
N SER A 299 10.96 -15.24 -32.22
CA SER A 299 12.16 -15.06 -33.05
C SER A 299 12.55 -13.57 -33.13
N VAL A 300 12.59 -12.90 -31.96
CA VAL A 300 12.91 -11.48 -31.90
C VAL A 300 14.38 -11.32 -32.26
N ASP A 301 14.66 -10.61 -33.35
CA ASP A 301 16.02 -10.33 -33.86
C ASP A 301 16.80 -9.35 -32.95
N TYR A 302 16.68 -9.52 -31.65
CA TYR A 302 17.43 -8.72 -30.69
C TYR A 302 18.81 -9.35 -30.46
N VAL A 303 19.82 -8.78 -31.09
CA VAL A 303 21.22 -9.22 -30.98
C VAL A 303 21.81 -8.70 -29.66
N GLY A 304 21.41 -9.28 -28.55
CA GLY A 304 21.97 -8.98 -27.23
C GLY A 304 22.83 -10.12 -26.72
N GLY A 305 23.98 -9.78 -26.13
CA GLY A 305 24.85 -10.77 -25.48
C GLY A 305 24.33 -11.19 -24.10
N VAL A 306 25.07 -12.09 -23.43
CA VAL A 306 24.79 -12.58 -22.06
C VAL A 306 24.57 -11.43 -21.06
N PRO A 307 25.30 -10.29 -21.11
CA PRO A 307 25.08 -9.17 -20.18
C PRO A 307 23.66 -8.57 -20.27
N GLN A 308 23.12 -8.39 -21.50
CA GLN A 308 21.78 -7.86 -21.71
C GLN A 308 20.72 -8.84 -21.21
N PHE A 309 20.91 -10.13 -21.43
CA PHE A 309 20.02 -11.17 -20.88
C PHE A 309 19.98 -11.11 -19.34
N LEU A 310 21.12 -11.02 -18.67
CA LEU A 310 21.19 -10.93 -17.21
C LEU A 310 20.55 -9.63 -16.69
N GLN A 311 20.74 -8.52 -17.41
CA GLN A 311 20.10 -7.25 -17.08
C GLN A 311 18.58 -7.32 -17.27
N ALA A 312 18.09 -7.91 -18.36
CA ALA A 312 16.67 -8.14 -18.61
C ALA A 312 16.05 -9.07 -17.57
N LEU A 313 16.75 -10.14 -17.21
CA LEU A 313 16.31 -11.08 -16.18
C LEU A 313 16.19 -10.40 -14.82
N TRP A 314 17.22 -9.67 -14.38
CA TRP A 314 17.19 -8.91 -13.12
C TRP A 314 16.10 -7.86 -13.13
N GLY A 315 16.03 -7.03 -14.19
CA GLY A 315 15.03 -5.98 -14.34
C GLY A 315 13.60 -6.53 -14.27
N SER A 316 13.35 -7.67 -14.90
CA SER A 316 12.03 -8.31 -14.86
C SER A 316 11.70 -8.89 -13.48
N ILE A 317 12.63 -9.54 -12.79
CA ILE A 317 12.42 -10.08 -11.44
C ILE A 317 12.15 -8.96 -10.43
N PHE A 318 12.98 -7.92 -10.42
CA PHE A 318 12.83 -6.78 -9.51
C PHE A 318 11.49 -6.07 -9.73
N THR A 319 11.20 -5.68 -10.97
CA THR A 319 9.98 -4.94 -11.32
C THR A 319 8.72 -5.77 -11.04
N THR A 320 8.72 -7.06 -11.36
CA THR A 320 7.63 -7.98 -11.04
C THR A 320 7.33 -8.02 -9.54
N LEU A 321 8.36 -8.18 -8.71
CA LEU A 321 8.20 -8.22 -7.26
C LEU A 321 7.76 -6.86 -6.71
N SER A 322 8.30 -5.75 -7.22
CA SER A 322 7.95 -4.39 -6.84
C SER A 322 6.47 -4.09 -7.10
N PHE A 323 5.93 -4.47 -8.27
CA PHE A 323 4.52 -4.26 -8.59
C PHE A 323 3.59 -5.25 -7.88
N MET A 324 4.03 -6.49 -7.63
CA MET A 324 3.28 -7.43 -6.81
C MET A 324 3.17 -6.96 -5.35
N THR A 325 4.20 -6.35 -4.80
CA THR A 325 4.16 -5.74 -3.45
C THR A 325 3.48 -4.38 -3.43
N THR A 326 2.92 -3.94 -4.57
CA THR A 326 2.27 -2.64 -4.78
C THR A 326 3.17 -1.43 -4.49
N THR A 327 4.49 -1.62 -4.42
CA THR A 327 5.46 -0.53 -4.25
C THR A 327 5.62 0.28 -5.55
N GLY A 328 5.77 -0.41 -6.70
CA GLY A 328 5.78 0.24 -8.00
C GLY A 328 7.12 0.82 -8.45
N TYR A 329 8.24 0.48 -7.81
CA TYR A 329 9.56 0.84 -8.32
C TYR A 329 9.88 0.07 -9.59
N VAL A 330 10.45 0.76 -10.58
CA VAL A 330 10.87 0.22 -11.85
C VAL A 330 12.40 0.04 -11.83
N SER A 331 12.89 -1.14 -12.21
CA SER A 331 14.33 -1.37 -12.35
C SER A 331 14.88 -0.72 -13.61
N GLY A 332 16.12 -0.23 -13.55
CA GLY A 332 16.86 0.22 -14.73
C GLY A 332 17.06 -0.85 -15.83
N GLY A 333 16.85 -2.12 -15.50
CA GLY A 333 16.85 -3.23 -16.46
C GLY A 333 15.48 -3.50 -17.12
N TRP A 334 14.40 -2.82 -16.71
CA TRP A 334 13.05 -3.11 -17.21
C TRP A 334 12.87 -2.78 -18.69
N ASP A 335 13.38 -1.65 -19.16
CA ASP A 335 13.28 -1.28 -20.57
C ASP A 335 14.08 -2.23 -21.46
N VAL A 336 15.22 -2.70 -20.97
CA VAL A 336 15.98 -3.77 -21.65
C VAL A 336 15.14 -5.04 -21.73
N ALA A 337 14.45 -5.42 -20.67
CA ALA A 337 13.57 -6.60 -20.65
C ALA A 337 12.38 -6.46 -21.62
N ARG A 338 11.76 -5.27 -21.70
CA ARG A 338 10.71 -4.97 -22.68
C ARG A 338 11.21 -5.11 -24.11
N GLY A 339 12.32 -4.42 -24.45
CA GLY A 339 12.93 -4.49 -25.76
C GLY A 339 13.36 -5.90 -26.13
N TRP A 340 14.01 -6.61 -25.22
CA TRP A 340 14.47 -7.97 -25.40
C TRP A 340 13.34 -8.97 -25.64
N SER A 341 12.21 -8.85 -24.96
CA SER A 341 11.04 -9.72 -25.15
C SER A 341 10.23 -9.39 -26.40
N GLY A 342 10.36 -8.18 -26.96
CA GLY A 342 9.53 -7.68 -28.06
C GLY A 342 8.03 -7.57 -27.69
N LEU A 343 7.71 -7.47 -26.40
CA LEU A 343 6.33 -7.36 -25.91
C LEU A 343 5.99 -5.91 -25.59
N GLY A 344 5.23 -5.24 -26.48
CA GLY A 344 4.84 -3.84 -26.31
C GLY A 344 3.99 -3.59 -25.06
N SER A 345 3.12 -4.53 -24.70
CA SER A 345 2.17 -4.45 -23.58
C SER A 345 2.61 -5.23 -22.35
N SER A 346 3.91 -5.33 -22.09
CA SER A 346 4.45 -6.03 -20.90
C SER A 346 3.93 -5.48 -19.57
N GLY A 347 3.54 -4.20 -19.55
CA GLY A 347 2.97 -3.55 -18.37
C GLY A 347 1.61 -4.12 -17.92
N LEU A 348 0.86 -4.79 -18.80
CA LEU A 348 -0.39 -5.47 -18.41
C LEU A 348 -0.14 -6.63 -17.45
N ILE A 349 1.03 -7.28 -17.53
CA ILE A 349 1.44 -8.32 -16.57
C ILE A 349 1.60 -7.68 -15.18
N LEU A 350 2.25 -6.52 -15.12
CA LEU A 350 2.43 -5.77 -13.87
C LEU A 350 1.10 -5.32 -13.28
N MET A 351 0.14 -4.93 -14.13
CA MET A 351 -1.21 -4.58 -13.69
C MET A 351 -1.92 -5.78 -13.05
N GLY A 352 -1.83 -6.97 -13.64
CA GLY A 352 -2.35 -8.21 -13.06
C GLY A 352 -1.72 -8.54 -11.70
N LEU A 353 -0.41 -8.34 -11.57
CA LEU A 353 0.31 -8.55 -10.31
C LEU A 353 -0.08 -7.54 -9.23
N ALA A 354 -0.28 -6.27 -9.59
CA ALA A 354 -0.76 -5.24 -8.67
C ALA A 354 -2.19 -5.54 -8.16
N ILE A 355 -3.06 -6.16 -8.98
CA ILE A 355 -4.38 -6.64 -8.55
C ILE A 355 -4.23 -7.78 -7.54
N VAL A 356 -3.32 -8.73 -7.76
CA VAL A 356 -3.05 -9.80 -6.80
C VAL A 356 -2.57 -9.21 -5.48
N GLY A 357 -1.63 -8.28 -5.53
CA GLY A 357 -1.14 -7.57 -4.36
C GLY A 357 -0.19 -8.39 -3.48
N GLY A 358 0.20 -7.83 -2.33
CA GLY A 358 1.13 -8.44 -1.40
C GLY A 358 0.50 -9.32 -0.31
N GLY A 359 1.20 -9.48 0.80
CA GLY A 359 0.78 -10.31 1.93
C GLY A 359 -0.31 -9.68 2.79
N VAL A 360 -1.10 -10.53 3.45
CA VAL A 360 -2.14 -10.10 4.40
C VAL A 360 -1.53 -9.41 5.61
N GLY A 361 -2.13 -8.27 6.02
CA GLY A 361 -1.68 -7.52 7.19
C GLY A 361 -0.33 -6.82 7.00
N THR A 362 0.11 -6.64 5.77
CA THR A 362 1.27 -5.82 5.38
C THR A 362 0.82 -4.44 4.90
N ALA A 363 1.77 -3.59 4.52
CA ALA A 363 1.45 -2.30 3.93
C ALA A 363 1.01 -2.40 2.45
N ALA A 364 1.18 -3.55 1.82
CA ALA A 364 0.79 -3.77 0.43
C ALA A 364 -0.73 -3.72 0.21
N GLY A 365 -1.13 -3.28 -0.98
CA GLY A 365 -2.52 -3.25 -1.43
C GLY A 365 -2.94 -4.47 -2.24
N GLY A 366 -4.03 -4.32 -3.02
CA GLY A 366 -4.57 -5.38 -3.88
C GLY A 366 -5.45 -6.38 -3.12
N VAL A 367 -5.75 -7.51 -3.79
CA VAL A 367 -6.62 -8.59 -3.26
C VAL A 367 -5.95 -9.35 -2.11
N THR A 368 -4.66 -9.43 -2.08
CA THR A 368 -3.72 -10.14 -1.20
C THR A 368 -3.48 -11.61 -1.55
N LEU A 369 -2.19 -12.00 -1.41
CA LEU A 369 -1.70 -13.35 -1.77
C LEU A 369 -2.48 -14.46 -1.07
N LEU A 370 -2.83 -14.29 0.20
CA LEU A 370 -3.52 -15.32 0.97
C LEU A 370 -4.94 -15.58 0.45
N ARG A 371 -5.67 -14.54 0.03
CA ARG A 371 -7.02 -14.67 -0.56
C ARG A 371 -6.94 -15.37 -1.92
N VAL A 372 -5.96 -14.99 -2.74
CA VAL A 372 -5.72 -15.65 -4.04
C VAL A 372 -5.36 -17.12 -3.84
N HIS A 373 -4.50 -17.44 -2.85
CA HIS A 373 -4.17 -18.82 -2.51
C HIS A 373 -5.40 -19.61 -2.04
N ALA A 374 -6.27 -19.01 -1.22
CA ALA A 374 -7.51 -19.65 -0.76
C ALA A 374 -8.45 -19.97 -1.92
N LEU A 375 -8.63 -19.06 -2.86
CA LEU A 375 -9.44 -19.24 -4.07
C LEU A 375 -8.86 -20.36 -4.95
N PHE A 376 -7.57 -20.34 -5.21
CA PHE A 376 -6.89 -21.36 -6.00
C PHE A 376 -7.02 -22.75 -5.36
N SER A 377 -6.79 -22.84 -4.05
CA SER A 377 -6.89 -24.10 -3.30
C SER A 377 -8.32 -24.64 -3.27
N HIS A 378 -9.32 -23.77 -3.23
CA HIS A 378 -10.74 -24.14 -3.31
C HIS A 378 -11.08 -24.65 -4.71
N SER A 379 -10.73 -23.89 -5.75
CA SER A 379 -10.99 -24.31 -7.14
C SER A 379 -10.35 -25.65 -7.48
N ARG A 380 -9.10 -25.85 -7.07
CA ARG A 380 -8.42 -27.15 -7.23
C ARG A 380 -9.18 -28.28 -6.55
N ARG A 381 -9.69 -28.04 -5.34
CA ARG A 381 -10.46 -29.02 -4.58
C ARG A 381 -11.79 -29.38 -5.25
N GLU A 382 -12.51 -28.38 -5.77
CA GLU A 382 -13.76 -28.63 -6.48
C GLU A 382 -13.53 -29.40 -7.79
N LEU A 383 -12.43 -29.12 -8.50
CA LEU A 383 -12.02 -29.92 -9.65
C LEU A 383 -11.69 -31.37 -9.27
N GLU A 384 -10.96 -31.58 -8.16
CA GLU A 384 -10.67 -32.92 -7.65
C GLU A 384 -11.95 -33.70 -7.29
N ARG A 385 -12.98 -33.01 -6.78
CA ARG A 385 -14.30 -33.63 -6.49
C ARG A 385 -15.06 -34.04 -7.74
N ILE A 386 -14.91 -33.28 -8.82
CA ILE A 386 -15.54 -33.61 -10.10
C ILE A 386 -14.91 -34.88 -10.66
N VAL A 387 -13.58 -35.00 -10.61
CA VAL A 387 -12.83 -36.15 -11.13
C VAL A 387 -12.93 -37.38 -10.21
N HIS A 388 -12.91 -37.15 -8.89
CA HIS A 388 -12.95 -38.19 -7.86
C HIS A 388 -14.00 -37.87 -6.78
N PRO A 389 -15.29 -38.15 -7.03
CA PRO A 389 -16.39 -37.79 -6.12
C PRO A 389 -16.27 -38.35 -4.70
N SER A 390 -15.64 -39.53 -4.57
CA SER A 390 -15.42 -40.25 -3.30
C SER A 390 -14.14 -39.81 -2.55
N SER A 391 -13.37 -38.81 -3.07
CA SER A 391 -12.13 -38.41 -2.42
C SER A 391 -12.42 -37.69 -1.09
N VAL A 392 -11.99 -38.29 0.02
CA VAL A 392 -12.00 -37.68 1.35
C VAL A 392 -10.74 -36.83 1.45
N GLY A 393 -10.87 -35.51 1.23
CA GLY A 393 -9.71 -34.63 1.20
C GLY A 393 -8.90 -34.62 2.50
N GLY A 394 -7.64 -34.99 2.38
CA GLY A 394 -6.66 -34.90 3.42
C GLY A 394 -6.34 -33.47 3.83
N GLY A 395 -6.20 -33.22 5.10
CA GLY A 395 -5.77 -31.94 5.65
C GLY A 395 -6.67 -31.46 6.79
N GLY A 396 -6.62 -32.07 7.93
CA GLY A 396 -7.17 -31.65 9.23
C GLY A 396 -8.33 -30.63 9.27
N THR A 397 -8.86 -30.38 10.43
CA THR A 397 -9.98 -29.40 10.61
C THR A 397 -9.59 -27.98 10.18
N ALA A 398 -8.33 -27.55 10.36
CA ALA A 398 -7.85 -26.23 9.95
C ALA A 398 -7.80 -26.08 8.41
N GLY A 399 -7.30 -27.10 7.69
CA GLY A 399 -7.27 -27.05 6.22
C GLY A 399 -8.66 -27.12 5.58
N ARG A 400 -9.65 -27.74 6.24
CA ARG A 400 -11.05 -27.73 5.78
C ARG A 400 -11.72 -26.37 5.98
N ARG A 401 -11.43 -25.65 7.07
CA ARG A 401 -11.97 -24.31 7.35
C ARG A 401 -11.47 -23.27 6.35
N ILE A 402 -10.15 -23.23 6.10
CA ILE A 402 -9.58 -22.31 5.10
C ILE A 402 -10.20 -22.55 3.71
N ARG A 403 -10.45 -23.81 3.35
CA ARG A 403 -10.98 -24.18 2.02
C ARG A 403 -12.47 -23.95 1.85
N GLY A 404 -13.27 -23.96 2.91
CA GLY A 404 -14.70 -23.75 2.85
C GLY A 404 -15.09 -22.29 3.10
N GLU A 405 -15.06 -21.90 4.36
CA GLU A 405 -15.53 -20.57 4.80
C GLU A 405 -14.60 -19.45 4.38
N GLY A 406 -13.27 -19.66 4.49
CA GLY A 406 -12.27 -18.66 4.10
C GLY A 406 -12.26 -18.36 2.60
N ALA A 407 -12.44 -19.40 1.75
CA ALA A 407 -12.51 -19.21 0.31
C ALA A 407 -13.79 -18.47 -0.13
N TYR A 408 -14.93 -18.70 0.54
CA TYR A 408 -16.17 -17.98 0.27
C TYR A 408 -16.02 -16.47 0.53
N VAL A 409 -15.41 -16.10 1.65
CA VAL A 409 -15.18 -14.69 1.97
C VAL A 409 -14.14 -14.07 1.02
N ALA A 410 -13.09 -14.81 0.68
CA ALA A 410 -12.10 -14.37 -0.32
C ALA A 410 -12.74 -14.13 -1.69
N TRP A 411 -13.73 -14.98 -2.09
CA TRP A 411 -14.48 -14.80 -3.33
C TRP A 411 -15.35 -13.54 -3.29
N ILE A 412 -16.07 -13.30 -2.19
CA ILE A 412 -16.86 -12.07 -2.02
C ILE A 412 -15.96 -10.83 -2.16
N PHE A 413 -14.81 -10.84 -1.47
CA PHE A 413 -13.88 -9.72 -1.55
C PHE A 413 -13.37 -9.51 -2.98
N PHE A 414 -12.98 -10.58 -3.67
CA PHE A 414 -12.53 -10.51 -5.05
C PHE A 414 -13.60 -9.93 -5.99
N MET A 415 -14.86 -10.37 -5.84
CA MET A 415 -15.99 -9.83 -6.61
C MET A 415 -16.24 -8.35 -6.30
N LEU A 416 -16.20 -7.96 -5.04
CA LEU A 416 -16.35 -6.55 -4.64
C LEU A 416 -15.22 -5.68 -5.18
N PHE A 417 -13.98 -6.18 -5.17
CA PHE A 417 -12.84 -5.49 -5.74
C PHE A 417 -12.98 -5.31 -7.26
N ALA A 418 -13.40 -6.35 -7.98
CA ALA A 418 -13.68 -6.29 -9.41
C ALA A 418 -14.82 -5.30 -9.75
N ILE A 419 -15.89 -5.31 -8.95
CA ILE A 419 -17.00 -4.34 -9.09
C ILE A 419 -16.50 -2.92 -8.83
N SER A 420 -15.64 -2.72 -7.82
CA SER A 420 -15.04 -1.41 -7.52
C SER A 420 -14.20 -0.89 -8.69
N ILE A 421 -13.41 -1.76 -9.35
CA ILE A 421 -12.69 -1.40 -10.58
C ILE A 421 -13.69 -0.98 -11.67
N ALA A 422 -14.73 -1.77 -11.92
CA ALA A 422 -15.72 -1.49 -12.96
C ALA A 422 -16.47 -0.16 -12.70
N VAL A 423 -16.87 0.10 -11.46
CA VAL A 423 -17.55 1.35 -11.08
C VAL A 423 -16.62 2.55 -11.22
N THR A 424 -15.37 2.44 -10.77
CA THR A 424 -14.38 3.52 -10.90
C THR A 424 -14.08 3.80 -12.36
N MET A 425 -13.88 2.76 -13.17
CA MET A 425 -13.66 2.85 -14.61
C MET A 425 -14.85 3.53 -15.31
N LEU A 426 -16.08 3.13 -14.99
CA LEU A 426 -17.29 3.76 -15.52
C LEU A 426 -17.36 5.23 -15.14
N ALA A 427 -17.11 5.58 -13.89
CA ALA A 427 -17.11 6.96 -13.42
C ALA A 427 -16.07 7.82 -14.17
N LEU A 428 -14.88 7.28 -14.41
CA LEU A 428 -13.84 7.96 -15.21
C LEU A 428 -14.22 8.09 -16.67
N ALA A 429 -14.78 7.04 -17.29
CA ALA A 429 -15.25 7.08 -18.67
C ALA A 429 -16.34 8.15 -18.89
N LEU A 430 -17.24 8.33 -17.92
CA LEU A 430 -18.26 9.40 -17.95
C LEU A 430 -17.65 10.81 -17.91
N THR A 431 -16.40 10.96 -17.47
CA THR A 431 -15.67 12.25 -17.54
C THR A 431 -14.92 12.45 -18.86
N GLY A 432 -15.02 11.51 -19.80
CA GLY A 432 -14.40 11.59 -21.12
C GLY A 432 -13.03 10.93 -21.24
N LEU A 433 -12.55 10.19 -20.22
CA LEU A 433 -11.31 9.42 -20.30
C LEU A 433 -11.48 8.22 -21.25
N GLY A 434 -10.42 7.93 -22.04
CA GLY A 434 -10.36 6.74 -22.88
C GLY A 434 -10.35 5.45 -22.04
N PHE A 435 -10.77 4.34 -22.66
CA PHE A 435 -10.90 3.04 -21.98
C PHE A 435 -9.60 2.59 -21.34
N GLU A 436 -8.47 2.63 -22.05
CA GLU A 436 -7.16 2.22 -21.54
C GLU A 436 -6.77 3.03 -20.29
N GLN A 437 -6.87 4.36 -20.36
CA GLN A 437 -6.57 5.25 -19.24
C GLN A 437 -7.49 4.99 -18.05
N ALA A 438 -8.79 4.83 -18.29
CA ALA A 438 -9.77 4.57 -17.24
C ALA A 438 -9.48 3.25 -16.50
N VAL A 439 -9.11 2.18 -17.21
CA VAL A 439 -8.73 0.89 -16.62
C VAL A 439 -7.45 1.02 -15.78
N ILE A 440 -6.39 1.58 -16.36
CA ILE A 440 -5.07 1.69 -15.72
C ILE A 440 -5.18 2.54 -14.45
N PHE A 441 -5.80 3.73 -14.52
CA PHE A 441 -5.97 4.58 -13.34
C PHE A 441 -6.85 3.93 -12.26
N SER A 442 -7.93 3.23 -12.66
CA SER A 442 -8.79 2.53 -11.70
C SER A 442 -8.03 1.43 -10.95
N VAL A 443 -7.26 0.62 -11.67
CA VAL A 443 -6.45 -0.43 -11.06
C VAL A 443 -5.35 0.19 -10.20
N ALA A 444 -4.62 1.18 -10.71
CA ALA A 444 -3.55 1.86 -9.96
C ALA A 444 -4.04 2.48 -8.64
N ALA A 445 -5.23 3.10 -8.66
CA ALA A 445 -5.82 3.70 -7.46
C ALA A 445 -6.30 2.65 -6.45
N LEU A 446 -7.05 1.63 -6.91
CA LEU A 446 -7.63 0.60 -6.02
C LEU A 446 -6.58 -0.39 -5.50
N SER A 447 -5.56 -0.74 -6.31
CA SER A 447 -4.43 -1.55 -5.84
C SER A 447 -3.39 -0.73 -5.08
N THR A 448 -3.57 0.61 -5.03
CA THR A 448 -2.64 1.56 -4.42
C THR A 448 -1.21 1.45 -4.97
N THR A 449 -1.10 1.37 -6.30
CA THR A 449 0.16 1.25 -7.06
C THR A 449 0.22 2.36 -8.11
N GLY A 450 0.40 3.62 -7.68
CA GLY A 450 0.36 4.80 -8.55
C GLY A 450 1.35 4.77 -9.73
N PRO A 451 2.60 4.31 -9.54
CA PRO A 451 3.57 4.21 -10.64
C PRO A 451 3.13 3.29 -11.79
N LEU A 452 2.10 2.45 -11.59
CA LEU A 452 1.54 1.60 -12.64
C LEU A 452 1.10 2.41 -13.88
N ALA A 453 0.63 3.64 -13.70
CA ALA A 453 0.21 4.52 -14.79
C ALA A 453 1.34 4.78 -15.82
N ALA A 454 2.58 4.84 -15.36
CA ALA A 454 3.73 5.10 -16.21
C ALA A 454 4.19 3.88 -17.03
N VAL A 455 3.82 2.65 -16.62
CA VAL A 455 4.38 1.42 -17.21
C VAL A 455 3.34 0.43 -17.76
N ALA A 456 2.06 0.58 -17.40
CA ALA A 456 1.02 -0.38 -17.78
C ALA A 456 0.59 -0.28 -19.24
N GLY A 457 0.54 0.95 -19.79
CA GLY A 457 0.14 1.22 -21.17
C GLY A 457 1.27 1.04 -22.19
N GLU A 458 0.93 1.18 -23.45
CA GLU A 458 1.93 1.27 -24.53
C GLU A 458 2.78 2.54 -24.42
N ALA A 459 2.17 3.64 -23.99
CA ALA A 459 2.81 4.90 -23.64
C ALA A 459 2.57 5.25 -22.17
N PRO A 460 3.50 5.96 -21.52
CA PRO A 460 3.30 6.45 -20.16
C PRO A 460 2.08 7.36 -20.06
N ILE A 461 1.26 7.16 -19.04
CA ILE A 461 0.08 7.97 -18.73
C ILE A 461 0.37 8.76 -17.45
N PHE A 462 0.10 10.07 -17.47
CA PHE A 462 0.46 10.97 -16.39
C PHE A 462 -0.76 11.38 -15.55
N TRP A 463 -0.58 11.40 -14.24
CA TRP A 463 -1.59 11.86 -13.27
C TRP A 463 -1.81 13.37 -13.35
N SER A 464 -0.84 14.12 -13.87
CA SER A 464 -0.93 15.57 -14.12
C SER A 464 -2.05 15.93 -15.09
N ASP A 465 -2.30 15.08 -16.11
CA ASP A 465 -3.28 15.32 -17.18
C ASP A 465 -4.74 15.23 -16.71
N LEU A 466 -4.96 14.73 -15.49
CA LEU A 466 -6.29 14.53 -14.93
C LEU A 466 -6.89 15.85 -14.43
N GLY A 467 -8.17 16.05 -14.76
CA GLY A 467 -8.98 17.12 -14.17
C GLY A 467 -9.33 16.86 -12.70
N MET A 468 -9.81 17.92 -12.02
CA MET A 468 -10.12 17.82 -10.59
C MET A 468 -11.21 16.78 -10.26
N VAL A 469 -12.21 16.62 -11.12
CA VAL A 469 -13.27 15.61 -10.95
C VAL A 469 -12.68 14.21 -10.99
N GLN A 470 -11.81 13.92 -11.96
CA GLN A 470 -11.11 12.65 -12.10
C GLN A 470 -10.21 12.35 -10.89
N LYS A 471 -9.44 13.34 -10.43
CA LYS A 471 -8.62 13.27 -9.22
C LYS A 471 -9.47 12.95 -7.98
N THR A 472 -10.66 13.54 -7.89
CA THR A 472 -11.58 13.27 -6.77
C THR A 472 -12.11 11.84 -6.81
N ILE A 473 -12.55 11.34 -7.98
CA ILE A 473 -12.99 9.96 -8.16
C ILE A 473 -11.88 8.98 -7.78
N LEU A 474 -10.67 9.22 -8.27
CA LEU A 474 -9.51 8.38 -7.98
C LEU A 474 -9.06 8.48 -6.53
N GLY A 475 -9.19 9.64 -5.91
CA GLY A 475 -8.95 9.82 -4.47
C GLY A 475 -9.87 8.95 -3.62
N PHE A 476 -11.16 8.88 -3.95
CA PHE A 476 -12.08 7.95 -3.30
C PHE A 476 -11.71 6.48 -3.57
N ALA A 477 -11.28 6.14 -4.78
CA ALA A 477 -10.81 4.79 -5.11
C ALA A 477 -9.56 4.39 -4.30
N MET A 478 -8.60 5.31 -4.09
CA MET A 478 -7.42 5.09 -3.24
C MET A 478 -7.81 4.80 -1.80
N ILE A 479 -8.77 5.55 -1.24
CA ILE A 479 -9.31 5.32 0.12
C ILE A 479 -10.00 3.96 0.19
N LEU A 480 -10.82 3.63 -0.82
CA LEU A 480 -11.54 2.36 -0.91
C LEU A 480 -10.58 1.17 -0.94
N GLY A 481 -9.49 1.29 -1.71
CA GLY A 481 -8.44 0.27 -1.78
C GLY A 481 -7.74 0.02 -0.45
N ARG A 482 -7.65 1.05 0.42
CA ARG A 482 -6.98 0.94 1.74
C ARG A 482 -7.87 0.46 2.88
N ILE A 483 -9.13 0.86 2.90
CA ILE A 483 -10.05 0.50 4.00
C ILE A 483 -10.63 -0.89 3.81
N GLU A 484 -10.48 -1.47 2.65
CA GLU A 484 -11.18 -2.66 2.15
C GLU A 484 -12.70 -2.45 1.98
N THR A 485 -13.22 -2.86 0.84
CA THR A 485 -14.64 -2.72 0.50
C THR A 485 -15.58 -3.37 1.52
N LEU A 486 -15.17 -4.50 2.12
CA LEU A 486 -15.96 -5.18 3.16
C LEU A 486 -16.12 -4.33 4.43
N ALA A 487 -15.07 -3.62 4.86
CA ALA A 487 -15.13 -2.76 6.04
C ALA A 487 -16.06 -1.56 5.82
N ILE A 488 -16.05 -0.99 4.60
CA ILE A 488 -16.95 0.10 4.20
C ILE A 488 -18.40 -0.40 4.15
N LEU A 489 -18.67 -1.54 3.55
CA LEU A 489 -20.01 -2.13 3.53
C LEU A 489 -20.52 -2.45 4.93
N ALA A 490 -19.65 -2.94 5.83
CA ALA A 490 -20.00 -3.16 7.23
C ALA A 490 -20.39 -1.85 7.94
N LEU A 491 -19.74 -0.73 7.63
CA LEU A 491 -20.06 0.58 8.17
C LEU A 491 -21.44 1.09 7.69
N PHE A 492 -21.79 0.87 6.42
CA PHE A 492 -23.04 1.33 5.82
C PHE A 492 -24.20 0.34 5.94
N SER A 493 -23.99 -0.87 6.50
CA SER A 493 -25.06 -1.85 6.67
C SER A 493 -26.14 -1.35 7.63
N PRO A 494 -27.44 -1.31 7.21
CA PRO A 494 -28.55 -0.89 8.08
C PRO A 494 -28.66 -1.72 9.36
N ALA A 495 -28.37 -3.02 9.28
CA ALA A 495 -28.41 -3.92 10.46
C ALA A 495 -27.39 -3.53 11.55
N ALA A 496 -26.31 -2.80 11.20
CA ALA A 496 -25.36 -2.26 12.15
C ALA A 496 -25.85 -0.93 12.80
N TRP A 497 -26.91 -0.30 12.26
CA TRP A 497 -27.44 0.97 12.73
C TRP A 497 -28.56 0.83 13.76
N TRP A 498 -29.25 -0.32 13.76
CA TRP A 498 -30.48 -0.57 14.53
C TRP A 498 -30.31 -1.53 15.74
N ARG A 499 -29.05 -1.88 16.09
CA ARG A 499 -28.73 -2.70 17.29
C ARG A 499 -27.92 -1.94 18.28
#